data_2cb6a5edd3c6443d2be6dd82302fd65a
#
_entry.id   2cb6a5edd3c6443d2be6dd82302fd65a
#
_cell.length_a   1.000
_cell.length_b   1.000
_cell.length_c   1.000
_cell.angle_alpha   90.00
_cell.angle_beta   90.00
_cell.angle_gamma   90.00
#
_symmetry.space_group_name_H-M   'P 1'
#
loop_
_entity.id
_entity.type
_entity.pdbx_description
1 polymer ?
#
loop_
_entity_poly.entity_id
_entity_poly.type
_entity_poly.pdbx_seq_one_letter_code
_entity_poly.pdbx_strand_id
1 'polypeptide(L)'
;MNKKRMIILIGIIIVILDQLSKMLILNKEITVVPNFLNFTYTQNVGMAFGIGSSMFATITNAIVIVSILIFLVLKRKKLEHITYSSLILILAGGIGNLIDRIFRGYVIDFIDINLFNFPNFNIADMSIVIGVIIIFIMIINSIKEAKSNF
;
A
#
# COMPACT_ATOMS: atom_id res chain seq x y z
N MET A 1 25.91 0.33 -3.00
CA MET A 1 24.67 -0.22 -3.59
C MET A 1 23.97 0.86 -4.39
N ASN A 2 23.46 0.58 -5.61
CA ASN A 2 22.74 1.57 -6.41
C ASN A 2 21.44 1.97 -5.69
N LYS A 3 21.12 3.29 -5.62
CA LYS A 3 19.93 3.82 -4.95
C LYS A 3 18.64 3.10 -5.35
N LYS A 4 18.44 2.77 -6.63
CA LYS A 4 17.26 2.02 -7.09
C LYS A 4 17.20 0.59 -6.56
N ARG A 5 18.35 -0.08 -6.36
CA ARG A 5 18.37 -1.40 -5.72
C ARG A 5 17.98 -1.33 -4.25
N MET A 6 18.42 -0.29 -3.55
CA MET A 6 18.02 -0.05 -2.16
C MET A 6 16.51 0.18 -2.03
N ILE A 7 15.92 0.95 -2.94
CA ILE A 7 14.47 1.19 -2.97
C ILE A 7 13.69 -0.11 -3.18
N ILE A 8 14.13 -0.98 -4.09
CA ILE A 8 13.51 -2.30 -4.28
C ILE A 8 13.60 -3.14 -3.01
N LEU A 9 14.76 -3.14 -2.34
CA LEU A 9 14.95 -3.87 -1.09
C LEU A 9 13.98 -3.39 0.00
N ILE A 10 13.77 -2.07 0.11
CA ILE A 10 12.76 -1.50 1.03
C ILE A 10 11.36 -2.02 0.67
N GLY A 11 10.99 -2.05 -0.61
CA GLY A 11 9.71 -2.61 -1.04
C GLY A 11 9.53 -4.08 -0.64
N ILE A 12 10.58 -4.90 -0.81
CA ILE A 12 10.58 -6.31 -0.38
C ILE A 12 10.40 -6.41 1.13
N ILE A 13 11.12 -5.60 1.90
CA ILE A 13 11.01 -5.58 3.38
C ILE A 13 9.57 -5.21 3.79
N ILE A 14 8.94 -4.25 3.14
CA ILE A 14 7.54 -3.86 3.42
C ILE A 14 6.60 -5.05 3.22
N VAL A 15 6.72 -5.78 2.10
CA VAL A 15 5.89 -6.97 1.86
C VAL A 15 6.09 -8.03 2.94
N ILE A 16 7.35 -8.28 3.34
CA ILE A 16 7.67 -9.24 4.40
C ILE A 16 7.06 -8.79 5.74
N LEU A 17 7.24 -7.54 6.12
CA LEU A 17 6.71 -7.00 7.38
C LEU A 17 5.18 -7.03 7.39
N ASP A 18 4.53 -6.70 6.26
CA ASP A 18 3.08 -6.79 6.12
C ASP A 18 2.60 -8.23 6.35
N GLN A 19 3.18 -9.20 5.67
CA GLN A 19 2.77 -10.59 5.81
C GLN A 19 3.07 -11.15 7.22
N LEU A 20 4.22 -10.81 7.80
CA LEU A 20 4.56 -11.26 9.16
C LEU A 20 3.61 -10.66 10.20
N SER A 21 3.32 -9.35 10.13
CA SER A 21 2.39 -8.72 11.07
C SER A 21 0.97 -9.31 10.97
N LYS A 22 0.49 -9.57 9.76
CA LYS A 22 -0.80 -10.23 9.51
C LYS A 22 -0.84 -11.65 10.09
N MET A 23 0.25 -12.41 10.00
CA MET A 23 0.33 -13.74 10.62
C MET A 23 0.34 -13.67 12.15
N LEU A 24 1.02 -12.69 12.73
CA LEU A 24 1.12 -12.53 14.19
C LEU A 24 -0.21 -12.14 14.85
N ILE A 25 -1.08 -11.44 14.12
CA ILE A 25 -2.35 -10.94 14.64
C ILE A 25 -3.55 -11.89 14.40
N LEU A 26 -3.34 -13.03 13.72
CA LEU A 26 -4.39 -13.99 13.43
C LEU A 26 -5.19 -14.33 14.70
N ASN A 27 -6.52 -14.12 14.64
CA ASN A 27 -7.47 -14.39 15.74
C ASN A 27 -7.11 -13.72 17.08
N LYS A 28 -6.45 -12.56 17.03
CA LYS A 28 -6.07 -11.81 18.23
C LYS A 28 -6.72 -10.43 18.24
N GLU A 29 -6.86 -9.92 19.45
CA GLU A 29 -7.21 -8.53 19.73
C GLU A 29 -6.25 -8.04 20.82
N ILE A 30 -5.55 -6.94 20.56
CA ILE A 30 -4.52 -6.37 21.45
C ILE A 30 -4.78 -4.88 21.57
N THR A 31 -5.12 -4.41 22.77
CA THR A 31 -5.22 -2.98 23.06
C THR A 31 -3.82 -2.42 23.26
N VAL A 32 -3.41 -1.52 22.36
CA VAL A 32 -2.12 -0.84 22.43
C VAL A 32 -2.24 0.46 23.22
N VAL A 33 -3.26 1.26 22.92
CA VAL A 33 -3.59 2.49 23.64
C VAL A 33 -5.09 2.47 23.92
N PRO A 34 -5.52 2.42 25.20
CA PRO A 34 -6.95 2.39 25.53
C PRO A 34 -7.73 3.51 24.85
N ASN A 35 -8.89 3.17 24.29
CA ASN A 35 -9.81 4.07 23.58
C ASN A 35 -9.25 4.76 22.32
N PHE A 36 -8.04 4.40 21.87
CA PHE A 36 -7.42 5.03 20.70
C PHE A 36 -6.87 4.04 19.66
N LEU A 37 -6.05 3.07 20.05
CA LEU A 37 -5.38 2.17 19.13
C LEU A 37 -5.46 0.73 19.59
N ASN A 38 -6.03 -0.11 18.75
CA ASN A 38 -6.03 -1.55 18.92
C ASN A 38 -5.39 -2.23 17.73
N PHE A 39 -4.89 -3.44 17.94
CA PHE A 39 -4.62 -4.38 16.87
C PHE A 39 -5.68 -5.48 16.91
N THR A 40 -6.61 -5.44 15.95
CA THR A 40 -7.80 -6.30 15.90
C THR A 40 -7.84 -7.06 14.58
N TYR A 41 -7.86 -8.39 14.62
CA TYR A 41 -7.97 -9.20 13.42
C TYR A 41 -9.30 -8.96 12.71
N THR A 42 -9.25 -8.41 11.50
CA THR A 42 -10.43 -8.15 10.65
C THR A 42 -10.22 -8.71 9.26
N GLN A 43 -11.24 -9.36 8.70
CA GLN A 43 -11.23 -9.87 7.32
C GLN A 43 -11.91 -8.89 6.38
N ASN A 44 -11.16 -8.34 5.44
CA ASN A 44 -11.67 -7.45 4.41
C ASN A 44 -11.83 -8.19 3.08
N VAL A 45 -13.06 -8.50 2.72
CA VAL A 45 -13.41 -9.20 1.46
C VAL A 45 -13.59 -8.25 0.28
N GLY A 46 -13.58 -6.93 0.51
CA GLY A 46 -13.79 -5.90 -0.52
C GLY A 46 -12.53 -5.13 -0.91
N MET A 47 -12.78 -3.94 -1.47
CA MET A 47 -11.80 -2.87 -1.64
C MET A 47 -11.78 -1.97 -0.40
N ALA A 48 -11.16 -0.77 -0.54
CA ALA A 48 -11.24 0.24 0.50
C ALA A 48 -12.69 0.46 0.95
N PHE A 49 -12.91 0.56 2.27
CA PHE A 49 -14.23 0.67 2.89
C PHE A 49 -15.17 -0.53 2.65
N GLY A 50 -14.63 -1.72 2.32
CA GLY A 50 -15.43 -2.94 2.10
C GLY A 50 -16.29 -2.92 0.83
N ILE A 51 -16.02 -2.03 -0.13
CA ILE A 51 -16.80 -1.90 -1.36
C ILE A 51 -16.40 -3.00 -2.36
N GLY A 52 -17.40 -3.61 -2.99
CA GLY A 52 -17.22 -4.62 -4.05
C GLY A 52 -16.96 -6.03 -3.52
N SER A 53 -16.87 -6.98 -4.45
CA SER A 53 -16.55 -8.37 -4.14
C SER A 53 -15.04 -8.60 -4.06
N SER A 54 -14.62 -9.64 -3.34
CA SER A 54 -13.21 -10.06 -3.25
C SER A 54 -12.60 -10.31 -4.63
N MET A 55 -13.35 -10.90 -5.55
CA MET A 55 -12.89 -11.14 -6.92
C MET A 55 -12.64 -9.84 -7.69
N PHE A 56 -13.57 -8.89 -7.62
CA PHE A 56 -13.41 -7.58 -8.26
C PHE A 56 -12.19 -6.82 -7.69
N ALA A 57 -12.04 -6.83 -6.37
CA ALA A 57 -10.89 -6.24 -5.69
C ALA A 57 -9.56 -6.88 -6.10
N THR A 58 -9.54 -8.21 -6.24
CA THR A 58 -8.36 -8.96 -6.67
C THR A 58 -7.94 -8.61 -8.10
N ILE A 59 -8.91 -8.61 -9.02
CA ILE A 59 -8.66 -8.28 -10.45
C ILE A 59 -8.16 -6.85 -10.58
N THR A 60 -8.81 -5.89 -9.94
CA THR A 60 -8.43 -4.48 -9.99
C THR A 60 -7.02 -4.27 -9.43
N ASN A 61 -6.71 -4.89 -8.29
CA ASN A 61 -5.37 -4.83 -7.69
C ASN A 61 -4.31 -5.42 -8.62
N ALA A 62 -4.58 -6.59 -9.22
CA ALA A 62 -3.67 -7.23 -10.17
C ALA A 62 -3.42 -6.34 -11.40
N ILE A 63 -4.45 -5.70 -11.97
CA ILE A 63 -4.32 -4.77 -13.09
C ILE A 63 -3.42 -3.59 -12.71
N VAL A 64 -3.60 -3.00 -11.54
CA VAL A 64 -2.76 -1.88 -11.07
C VAL A 64 -1.30 -2.32 -10.92
N ILE A 65 -1.05 -3.47 -10.29
CA ILE A 65 0.30 -4.03 -10.14
C ILE A 65 0.97 -4.22 -11.50
N VAL A 66 0.29 -4.89 -12.43
CA VAL A 66 0.82 -5.15 -13.78
C VAL A 66 1.11 -3.84 -14.51
N SER A 67 0.21 -2.85 -14.42
CA SER A 67 0.40 -1.54 -15.04
C SER A 67 1.62 -0.81 -14.49
N ILE A 68 1.83 -0.82 -13.19
CA ILE A 68 3.02 -0.22 -12.55
C ILE A 68 4.29 -0.96 -12.97
N LEU A 69 4.26 -2.30 -13.00
CA LEU A 69 5.42 -3.11 -13.43
C LEU A 69 5.80 -2.80 -14.89
N ILE A 70 4.84 -2.76 -15.81
CA ILE A 70 5.08 -2.39 -17.21
C ILE A 70 5.68 -0.99 -17.28
N PHE A 71 5.10 -0.02 -16.58
CA PHE A 71 5.60 1.35 -16.55
C PHE A 71 7.04 1.41 -16.03
N LEU A 72 7.35 0.71 -14.95
CA LEU A 72 8.69 0.64 -14.38
C LEU A 72 9.69 0.00 -15.36
N VAL A 73 9.32 -1.08 -16.04
CA VAL A 73 10.20 -1.73 -17.05
C VAL A 73 10.52 -0.75 -18.18
N LEU A 74 9.53 -0.03 -18.69
CA LEU A 74 9.68 0.87 -19.84
C LEU A 74 10.39 2.18 -19.47
N LYS A 75 10.15 2.73 -18.28
CA LYS A 75 10.56 4.10 -17.92
C LYS A 75 11.58 4.20 -16.78
N ARG A 76 11.94 3.10 -16.06
CA ARG A 76 12.78 3.14 -14.85
C ARG A 76 14.08 3.93 -14.97
N LYS A 77 14.69 3.92 -16.17
CA LYS A 77 15.98 4.64 -16.40
C LYS A 77 15.80 6.16 -16.37
N LYS A 78 14.62 6.66 -16.77
CA LYS A 78 14.27 8.08 -16.87
C LYS A 78 13.60 8.62 -15.61
N LEU A 79 13.14 7.75 -14.70
CA LEU A 79 12.44 8.16 -13.48
C LEU A 79 13.42 8.71 -12.45
N GLU A 80 13.05 9.82 -11.85
CA GLU A 80 13.67 10.34 -10.64
C GLU A 80 13.53 9.37 -9.48
N HIS A 81 14.43 9.45 -8.52
CA HIS A 81 14.43 8.52 -7.38
C HIS A 81 13.15 8.61 -6.55
N ILE A 82 12.57 9.81 -6.42
CA ILE A 82 11.35 10.01 -5.64
C ILE A 82 10.14 9.36 -6.31
N THR A 83 9.95 9.55 -7.63
CA THR A 83 8.89 8.88 -8.40
C THR A 83 9.07 7.36 -8.38
N TYR A 84 10.31 6.90 -8.51
CA TYR A 84 10.62 5.49 -8.46
C TYR A 84 10.28 4.89 -7.08
N SER A 85 10.62 5.59 -5.99
CA SER A 85 10.29 5.17 -4.62
C SER A 85 8.78 5.07 -4.40
N SER A 86 8.03 6.08 -4.84
CA SER A 86 6.57 6.11 -4.70
C SER A 86 5.90 4.94 -5.39
N LEU A 87 6.34 4.64 -6.63
CA LEU A 87 5.80 3.49 -7.38
C LEU A 87 6.16 2.16 -6.73
N ILE A 88 7.35 2.02 -6.15
CA ILE A 88 7.74 0.81 -5.41
C ILE A 88 6.93 0.67 -4.12
N LEU A 89 6.62 1.76 -3.41
CA LEU A 89 5.75 1.72 -2.23
C LEU A 89 4.33 1.25 -2.59
N ILE A 90 3.73 1.80 -3.65
CA ILE A 90 2.41 1.37 -4.12
C ILE A 90 2.45 -0.10 -4.56
N LEU A 91 3.49 -0.49 -5.27
CA LEU A 91 3.66 -1.87 -5.73
C LEU A 91 3.80 -2.84 -4.56
N ALA A 92 4.61 -2.51 -3.56
CA ALA A 92 4.82 -3.34 -2.38
C ALA A 92 3.51 -3.56 -1.60
N GLY A 93 2.75 -2.49 -1.34
CA GLY A 93 1.44 -2.60 -0.69
C GLY A 93 0.43 -3.37 -1.55
N GLY A 94 0.38 -3.10 -2.86
CA GLY A 94 -0.46 -3.86 -3.77
C GLY A 94 -0.16 -5.36 -3.75
N ILE A 95 1.13 -5.74 -3.77
CA ILE A 95 1.57 -7.14 -3.69
C ILE A 95 1.18 -7.75 -2.35
N GLY A 96 1.39 -7.06 -1.21
CA GLY A 96 1.00 -7.55 0.11
C GLY A 96 -0.48 -7.93 0.17
N ASN A 97 -1.35 -7.03 -0.29
CA ASN A 97 -2.80 -7.27 -0.33
C ASN A 97 -3.22 -8.29 -1.41
N LEU A 98 -2.47 -8.42 -2.50
CA LEU A 98 -2.73 -9.44 -3.53
C LEU A 98 -2.39 -10.84 -3.01
N ILE A 99 -1.30 -11.01 -2.28
CA ILE A 99 -0.93 -12.27 -1.63
C ILE A 99 -2.08 -12.75 -0.74
N ASP A 100 -2.62 -11.89 0.09
CA ASP A 100 -3.74 -12.22 0.96
C ASP A 100 -4.97 -12.70 0.17
N ARG A 101 -5.36 -11.99 -0.88
CA ARG A 101 -6.51 -12.34 -1.69
C ARG A 101 -6.36 -13.68 -2.44
N ILE A 102 -5.16 -13.96 -2.93
CA ILE A 102 -4.88 -15.23 -3.64
C ILE A 102 -4.89 -16.41 -2.68
N PHE A 103 -4.27 -16.29 -1.50
CA PHE A 103 -4.09 -17.43 -0.61
C PHE A 103 -5.19 -17.55 0.46
N ARG A 104 -5.84 -16.44 0.85
CA ARG A 104 -6.86 -16.42 1.91
C ARG A 104 -8.26 -16.08 1.41
N GLY A 105 -8.38 -15.46 0.23
CA GLY A 105 -9.67 -14.98 -0.30
C GLY A 105 -10.11 -13.62 0.25
N TYR A 106 -9.39 -13.06 1.23
CA TYR A 106 -9.64 -11.77 1.87
C TYR A 106 -8.32 -11.11 2.28
N VAL A 107 -8.33 -9.84 2.58
CA VAL A 107 -7.19 -9.12 3.17
C VAL A 107 -7.33 -9.09 4.69
N ILE A 108 -6.22 -9.28 5.41
CA ILE A 108 -6.17 -9.10 6.85
C ILE A 108 -5.88 -7.63 7.14
N ASP A 109 -6.84 -6.94 7.74
CA ASP A 109 -6.68 -5.60 8.30
C ASP A 109 -6.61 -5.71 9.80
N PHE A 110 -5.68 -4.99 10.44
CA PHE A 110 -5.46 -5.18 11.86
C PHE A 110 -5.17 -3.90 12.65
N ILE A 111 -4.88 -2.79 12.00
CA ILE A 111 -4.69 -1.51 12.68
C ILE A 111 -6.05 -0.85 12.80
N ASP A 112 -6.54 -0.79 14.03
CA ASP A 112 -7.84 -0.22 14.40
C ASP A 112 -7.60 1.06 15.18
N ILE A 113 -7.94 2.20 14.57
CA ILE A 113 -7.89 3.51 15.20
C ILE A 113 -9.30 3.95 15.54
N ASN A 114 -9.61 4.01 16.83
CA ASN A 114 -10.92 4.42 17.36
C ASN A 114 -11.16 5.92 17.21
N LEU A 115 -11.05 6.43 15.96
CA LEU A 115 -11.36 7.81 15.61
C LEU A 115 -12.35 7.82 14.45
N PHE A 116 -13.54 8.40 14.64
CA PHE A 116 -14.51 8.67 13.57
C PHE A 116 -14.93 7.44 12.74
N ASN A 117 -14.98 6.23 13.34
CA ASN A 117 -15.25 4.96 12.62
C ASN A 117 -14.31 4.75 11.43
N PHE A 118 -13.03 5.07 11.60
CA PHE A 118 -12.03 4.84 10.54
C PHE A 118 -11.91 3.33 10.28
N PRO A 119 -11.94 2.89 9.02
CA PRO A 119 -11.81 1.47 8.70
C PRO A 119 -10.48 0.91 9.15
N ASN A 120 -10.45 -0.35 9.59
CA ASN A 120 -9.21 -1.04 9.89
C ASN A 120 -8.35 -1.13 8.62
N PHE A 121 -7.04 -1.09 8.79
CA PHE A 121 -6.07 -1.14 7.71
C PHE A 121 -4.82 -1.92 8.12
N ASN A 122 -3.85 -2.04 7.23
CA ASN A 122 -2.63 -2.81 7.43
C ASN A 122 -1.38 -2.06 6.91
N ILE A 123 -0.20 -2.69 7.02
CA ILE A 123 1.06 -2.10 6.55
C ILE A 123 1.07 -1.90 5.04
N ALA A 124 0.46 -2.81 4.27
CA ALA A 124 0.37 -2.69 2.82
C ALA A 124 -0.44 -1.43 2.42
N ASP A 125 -1.56 -1.17 3.09
CA ASP A 125 -2.40 0.01 2.84
C ASP A 125 -1.63 1.30 3.17
N MET A 126 -0.92 1.34 4.31
CA MET A 126 -0.05 2.47 4.65
C MET A 126 0.98 2.75 3.57
N SER A 127 1.60 1.71 3.03
CA SER A 127 2.60 1.83 1.96
C SER A 127 1.98 2.42 0.68
N ILE A 128 0.78 1.97 0.30
CA ILE A 128 0.04 2.52 -0.85
C ILE A 128 -0.25 4.01 -0.63
N VAL A 129 -0.82 4.35 0.52
CA VAL A 129 -1.20 5.73 0.86
C VAL A 129 0.00 6.66 0.82
N ILE A 130 1.12 6.28 1.44
CA ILE A 130 2.36 7.06 1.42
C ILE A 130 2.86 7.26 -0.01
N GLY A 131 2.88 6.20 -0.82
CA GLY A 131 3.30 6.28 -2.21
C GLY A 131 2.42 7.23 -3.04
N VAL A 132 1.09 7.17 -2.86
CA VAL A 132 0.13 8.05 -3.54
C VAL A 132 0.30 9.51 -3.09
N ILE A 133 0.46 9.77 -1.79
CA ILE A 133 0.68 11.13 -1.27
C ILE A 133 1.94 11.75 -1.88
N ILE A 134 3.04 11.00 -1.97
CA ILE A 134 4.28 11.50 -2.59
C ILE A 134 4.04 11.88 -4.06
N ILE A 135 3.37 11.03 -4.84
CA ILE A 135 3.04 11.33 -6.24
C ILE A 135 2.17 12.59 -6.33
N PHE A 136 1.18 12.71 -5.47
CA PHE A 136 0.28 13.86 -5.45
C PHE A 136 1.02 15.17 -5.16
N ILE A 137 1.91 15.18 -4.17
CA ILE A 137 2.77 16.35 -3.85
C ILE A 137 3.65 16.72 -5.06
N MET A 138 4.24 15.73 -5.73
CA MET A 138 5.07 15.97 -6.91
C MET A 138 4.27 16.62 -8.04
N ILE A 139 3.06 16.15 -8.31
CA ILE A 139 2.18 16.73 -9.34
C ILE A 139 1.85 18.18 -9.00
N ILE A 140 1.49 18.47 -7.75
CA ILE A 140 1.19 19.85 -7.31
C ILE A 140 2.39 20.78 -7.52
N ASN A 141 3.59 20.33 -7.15
CA ASN A 141 4.80 21.12 -7.30
C ASN A 141 5.12 21.39 -8.78
N SER A 142 5.00 20.39 -9.64
CA SER A 142 5.19 20.54 -11.09
C SER A 142 4.19 21.54 -11.71
N ILE A 143 2.93 21.54 -11.26
CA ILE A 143 1.93 22.51 -11.72
C ILE A 143 2.28 23.94 -11.27
N LYS A 144 2.77 24.12 -10.02
CA LYS A 144 3.18 25.43 -9.52
C LYS A 144 4.37 25.98 -10.28
N GLU A 145 5.39 25.16 -10.55
CA GLU A 145 6.57 25.55 -11.34
C GLU A 145 6.18 25.95 -12.76
N ALA A 146 5.29 25.18 -13.41
CA ALA A 146 4.81 25.50 -14.74
C ALA A 146 4.10 26.88 -14.78
N LYS A 147 3.29 27.21 -13.74
CA LYS A 147 2.61 28.51 -13.64
C LYS A 147 3.54 29.69 -13.30
N SER A 148 4.66 29.45 -12.65
CA SER A 148 5.63 30.51 -12.29
C SER A 148 6.50 30.91 -13.48
N ASN A 149 6.56 30.11 -14.52
CA ASN A 149 7.37 30.35 -15.72
C ASN A 149 6.59 31.03 -16.86
N PHE A 150 5.33 31.39 -16.61
CA PHE A 150 4.47 32.21 -17.49
C PHE A 150 4.19 33.58 -16.85
#